data_7a38e2596028b9d0a96cef63ff6ac9d4
#
_entry.id   7a38e2596028b9d0a96cef63ff6ac9d4
#
_cell.length_a   1.000
_cell.length_b   1.000
_cell.length_c   1.000
_cell.angle_alpha   90.00
_cell.angle_beta   90.00
_cell.angle_gamma   90.00
#
_symmetry.space_group_name_H-M   'P 1'
#
loop_
_entity.id
_entity.type
_entity.pdbx_description
1 polymer ?
#
loop_
_entity_poly.entity_id
_entity_poly.type
_entity_poly.pdbx_seq_one_letter_code
_entity_poly.pdbx_strand_id
1 'polypeptide(L)'
;MILNKILSWNKLSILGISLMLLNNISCIDYEDNVNPNEVTEEMMEVDNLKTGAFFSQMLRRVVIINDGDKLDSDYQIAQNLSHDLYSGYIAATLGSTNHNGQYNFQEQWVNATFDYAYTGIMAPWQSIHKIATEQELPEVDALATIVKVEGMHRIADTFGPIPYVDYGSSSLYDALDLVYNKFFEELDNAIEVLSNYVNGNVDAKLMSDYDCVYGGDVEKWVKFANTLRLRLAIRVSYANPTLAEAQAKKSMENMFGFIESKAERAELSHNSLEYHHPLHEIAYNFNSGDCRPGATIVAYLNGLNDSRISSYFTAADDGEYHGVRIGITTSNMSNYQGNKISNLNINRASTPVVWMTAAESFFLRAEGALRGWDMGGTAKSFYEQGVRMSFEENNAAGVDDYLADHTSTPGAFADNVGSDNYTFSSRVTPAWDDNAGFEAQLERIITQKWIANYPDGPEGWSEYRRTGYPEVIPVVR
;
A
#
# COMPACT_ATOMS: atom_id res chain seq x y z
N MET A 1 14.90 -16.21 93.84
CA MET A 1 15.61 -15.01 93.26
C MET A 1 16.02 -15.22 91.81
N ILE A 2 16.02 -16.41 91.25
CA ILE A 2 16.45 -16.71 89.83
C ILE A 2 15.29 -16.62 88.86
N LEU A 3 14.04 -16.92 89.28
CA LEU A 3 12.87 -16.88 88.38
C LEU A 3 12.42 -15.47 87.93
N ASN A 4 12.63 -14.45 88.76
CA ASN A 4 12.24 -13.06 88.41
C ASN A 4 13.21 -12.39 87.44
N LYS A 5 14.46 -12.85 87.32
CA LYS A 5 15.43 -12.34 86.34
C LYS A 5 15.19 -12.88 84.93
N ILE A 6 14.64 -14.11 84.79
CA ILE A 6 14.34 -14.72 83.47
C ILE A 6 13.10 -14.04 82.86
N LEU A 7 12.12 -13.69 83.66
CA LEU A 7 10.91 -12.98 83.19
C LEU A 7 11.18 -11.54 82.70
N SER A 8 12.19 -10.84 83.29
CA SER A 8 12.57 -9.51 82.84
C SER A 8 13.30 -9.47 81.50
N TRP A 9 14.14 -10.53 81.25
CA TRP A 9 14.86 -10.63 79.97
C TRP A 9 13.93 -11.00 78.80
N ASN A 10 12.93 -11.83 79.04
CA ASN A 10 11.93 -12.17 78.01
C ASN A 10 11.07 -10.96 77.61
N LYS A 11 10.75 -10.08 78.58
CA LYS A 11 9.96 -8.86 78.24
C LYS A 11 10.79 -7.85 77.44
N LEU A 12 12.08 -7.69 77.74
CA LEU A 12 12.92 -6.81 76.94
C LEU A 12 13.22 -7.38 75.55
N SER A 13 13.38 -8.68 75.40
CA SER A 13 13.56 -9.33 74.08
C SER A 13 12.31 -9.24 73.22
N ILE A 14 11.11 -9.37 73.76
CA ILE A 14 9.85 -9.21 73.02
C ILE A 14 9.62 -7.75 72.62
N LEU A 15 9.99 -6.77 73.47
CA LEU A 15 9.88 -5.34 73.10
C LEU A 15 10.90 -4.96 72.02
N GLY A 16 12.11 -5.54 72.02
CA GLY A 16 13.11 -5.32 70.99
C GLY A 16 12.73 -5.94 69.65
N ILE A 17 12.12 -7.12 69.65
CA ILE A 17 11.64 -7.77 68.44
C ILE A 17 10.41 -7.03 67.86
N SER A 18 9.49 -6.53 68.73
CA SER A 18 8.35 -5.72 68.26
C SER A 18 8.81 -4.36 67.71
N LEU A 19 9.87 -3.72 68.28
CA LEU A 19 10.40 -2.49 67.69
C LEU A 19 11.20 -2.71 66.40
N MET A 20 11.83 -3.85 66.19
CA MET A 20 12.48 -4.22 64.91
C MET A 20 11.46 -4.58 63.84
N LEU A 21 10.30 -5.13 64.18
CA LEU A 21 9.24 -5.41 63.21
C LEU A 21 8.46 -4.16 62.78
N LEU A 22 8.48 -3.09 63.59
CA LEU A 22 7.80 -1.81 63.23
C LEU A 22 8.72 -0.91 62.37
N ASN A 23 9.99 -1.14 62.27
CA ASN A 23 10.88 -0.39 61.38
C ASN A 23 11.05 -1.01 60.00
N ASN A 24 10.40 -2.11 59.70
CA ASN A 24 10.36 -2.71 58.33
C ASN A 24 9.05 -2.41 57.56
N ILE A 25 8.24 -1.46 58.04
CA ILE A 25 7.28 -0.81 57.16
C ILE A 25 8.09 0.31 56.47
N SER A 26 8.99 -0.08 55.61
CA SER A 26 9.47 0.77 54.54
C SER A 26 8.22 1.12 53.76
N CYS A 27 7.84 2.37 53.78
CA CYS A 27 6.96 2.94 52.79
C CYS A 27 7.58 2.57 51.41
N ILE A 28 7.07 1.54 50.81
CA ILE A 28 7.18 1.43 49.37
C ILE A 28 6.19 2.50 48.90
N ASP A 29 6.68 3.74 48.78
CA ASP A 29 6.00 4.74 48.00
C ASP A 29 6.02 4.18 46.57
N TYR A 30 4.88 3.76 46.10
CA TYR A 30 4.71 3.27 44.74
C TYR A 30 5.06 4.36 43.72
N GLU A 31 5.15 5.62 44.16
CA GLU A 31 5.56 6.76 43.34
C GLU A 31 7.08 6.87 43.17
N ASP A 32 7.91 6.31 44.09
CA ASP A 32 9.37 6.41 44.03
C ASP A 32 10.03 5.34 43.13
N ASN A 33 9.27 4.43 42.54
CA ASN A 33 9.79 3.38 41.69
C ASN A 33 9.48 3.60 40.21
N VAL A 34 9.24 4.85 39.81
CA VAL A 34 9.11 5.23 38.41
C VAL A 34 10.51 5.27 37.78
N ASN A 35 10.75 4.38 36.86
CA ASN A 35 11.96 4.44 36.05
C ASN A 35 12.00 5.79 35.33
N PRO A 36 12.97 6.69 35.60
CA PRO A 36 12.99 8.02 34.98
C PRO A 36 13.15 7.98 33.45
N ASN A 37 13.45 6.80 32.88
CA ASN A 37 13.51 6.55 31.45
C ASN A 37 12.29 5.79 30.93
N GLU A 38 11.29 5.53 31.77
CA GLU A 38 10.06 4.88 31.35
C GLU A 38 9.06 5.95 30.90
N VAL A 39 8.54 5.82 29.71
CA VAL A 39 7.49 6.69 29.17
C VAL A 39 6.21 6.38 29.95
N THR A 40 5.75 7.32 30.78
CA THR A 40 4.51 7.17 31.57
C THR A 40 3.28 7.30 30.67
N GLU A 41 2.12 6.76 31.12
CA GLU A 41 0.86 6.95 30.38
C GLU A 41 0.53 8.44 30.17
N GLU A 42 0.80 9.28 31.18
CA GLU A 42 0.62 10.72 31.11
C GLU A 42 1.54 11.40 30.08
N MET A 43 2.80 10.94 29.96
CA MET A 43 3.71 11.38 28.88
C MET A 43 3.23 10.94 27.50
N MET A 44 2.55 9.80 27.40
CA MET A 44 2.01 9.28 26.14
C MET A 44 0.70 9.95 25.72
N GLU A 45 0.03 10.68 26.61
CA GLU A 45 -1.15 11.49 26.31
C GLU A 45 -0.78 12.86 25.75
N VAL A 46 0.44 13.34 26.00
CA VAL A 46 0.91 14.62 25.46
C VAL A 46 1.12 14.49 23.94
N ASP A 47 0.56 15.43 23.18
CA ASP A 47 0.70 15.53 21.72
C ASP A 47 0.27 14.28 20.92
N ASN A 48 -0.71 13.53 21.43
CA ASN A 48 -1.20 12.30 20.79
C ASN A 48 -0.13 11.21 20.60
N LEU A 49 0.93 11.18 21.40
CA LEU A 49 2.04 10.24 21.23
C LEU A 49 1.56 8.77 21.17
N LYS A 50 0.58 8.40 21.98
CA LYS A 50 0.04 7.02 22.03
C LYS A 50 -0.70 6.66 20.76
N THR A 51 -1.62 7.50 20.29
CA THR A 51 -2.34 7.29 19.03
C THR A 51 -1.43 7.48 17.82
N GLY A 52 -0.53 8.46 17.85
CA GLY A 52 0.42 8.77 16.81
C GLY A 52 1.42 7.65 16.55
N ALA A 53 1.92 6.98 17.59
CA ALA A 53 2.81 5.83 17.42
C ALA A 53 2.12 4.68 16.69
N PHE A 54 0.87 4.35 17.03
CA PHE A 54 0.08 3.35 16.32
C PHE A 54 -0.27 3.79 14.90
N PHE A 55 -0.58 5.07 14.69
CA PHE A 55 -0.84 5.62 13.37
C PHE A 55 0.38 5.50 12.45
N SER A 56 1.56 5.91 12.92
CA SER A 56 2.82 5.76 12.21
C SER A 56 3.13 4.29 11.87
N GLN A 57 2.81 3.35 12.78
CA GLN A 57 2.92 1.92 12.50
C GLN A 57 2.01 1.48 11.35
N MET A 58 0.76 1.92 11.34
CA MET A 58 -0.20 1.59 10.28
C MET A 58 0.29 2.09 8.92
N LEU A 59 0.76 3.35 8.85
CA LEU A 59 1.28 3.95 7.61
C LEU A 59 2.41 3.11 6.97
N ARG A 60 3.29 2.54 7.79
CA ARG A 60 4.41 1.70 7.34
C ARG A 60 3.99 0.28 6.93
N ARG A 61 2.72 -0.09 7.12
CA ARG A 61 2.22 -1.45 6.87
C ARG A 61 1.19 -1.54 5.74
N VAL A 62 0.71 -0.41 5.21
CA VAL A 62 -0.07 -0.37 3.96
C VAL A 62 0.74 -0.94 2.79
N VAL A 63 1.95 -0.43 2.59
CA VAL A 63 3.02 -1.09 1.83
C VAL A 63 4.16 -1.31 2.82
N ILE A 64 4.55 -2.55 3.01
CA ILE A 64 5.47 -2.92 4.08
C ILE A 64 6.84 -2.29 3.86
N ILE A 65 7.26 -1.43 4.77
CA ILE A 65 8.61 -0.91 4.85
C ILE A 65 9.21 -1.22 6.23
N ASN A 66 10.50 -1.43 6.30
CA ASN A 66 11.23 -1.64 7.54
C ASN A 66 12.13 -0.45 7.86
N ASP A 67 12.41 -0.25 9.16
CA ASP A 67 13.35 0.78 9.60
C ASP A 67 14.80 0.35 9.38
N GLY A 68 15.61 1.29 8.92
CA GLY A 68 17.05 1.15 8.90
C GLY A 68 17.59 0.15 7.86
N ASP A 69 18.75 -0.46 8.18
CA ASP A 69 19.53 -1.32 7.27
C ASP A 69 19.04 -2.79 7.20
N LYS A 70 17.84 -3.11 7.67
CA LYS A 70 17.30 -4.46 7.57
C LYS A 70 16.94 -4.77 6.12
N LEU A 71 17.32 -5.98 5.67
CA LEU A 71 16.84 -6.52 4.40
C LEU A 71 15.30 -6.64 4.45
N ASP A 72 14.66 -6.20 3.39
CA ASP A 72 13.18 -6.13 3.30
C ASP A 72 12.53 -7.49 3.01
N SER A 73 12.88 -8.51 3.81
CA SER A 73 12.27 -9.83 3.67
C SER A 73 10.75 -9.82 3.85
N ASP A 74 10.21 -8.94 4.71
CA ASP A 74 8.78 -8.86 4.97
C ASP A 74 8.01 -8.39 3.74
N TYR A 75 8.47 -7.33 3.07
CA TYR A 75 7.90 -6.91 1.79
C TYR A 75 8.05 -7.99 0.72
N GLN A 76 9.24 -8.62 0.64
CA GLN A 76 9.49 -9.64 -0.36
C GLN A 76 8.50 -10.80 -0.27
N ILE A 77 8.31 -11.38 0.92
CA ILE A 77 7.41 -12.53 1.09
C ILE A 77 5.93 -12.15 1.04
N ALA A 78 5.56 -10.99 1.54
CA ALA A 78 4.16 -10.59 1.61
C ALA A 78 3.62 -9.99 0.30
N GLN A 79 4.47 -9.37 -0.52
CA GLN A 79 4.04 -8.69 -1.75
C GLN A 79 4.86 -9.05 -2.98
N ASN A 80 6.20 -8.91 -2.93
CA ASN A 80 7.03 -9.02 -4.13
C ASN A 80 6.96 -10.41 -4.79
N LEU A 81 7.03 -11.48 -4.03
CA LEU A 81 6.99 -12.87 -4.52
C LEU A 81 5.58 -13.37 -4.89
N SER A 82 4.59 -12.50 -4.90
CA SER A 82 3.21 -12.81 -5.30
C SER A 82 2.63 -11.70 -6.19
N HIS A 83 2.13 -10.62 -5.61
CA HIS A 83 1.38 -9.59 -6.31
C HIS A 83 2.19 -8.87 -7.39
N ASP A 84 3.46 -8.52 -7.10
CA ASP A 84 4.34 -7.87 -8.07
C ASP A 84 4.67 -8.79 -9.26
N LEU A 85 4.73 -10.11 -9.02
CA LEU A 85 4.87 -11.10 -10.08
C LEU A 85 3.60 -11.21 -10.93
N TYR A 86 2.43 -11.40 -10.28
CA TYR A 86 1.17 -11.66 -10.97
C TYR A 86 0.62 -10.45 -11.72
N SER A 87 0.99 -9.25 -11.30
CA SER A 87 0.71 -8.02 -12.05
C SER A 87 1.50 -7.88 -13.35
N GLY A 88 2.56 -8.69 -13.52
CA GLY A 88 3.47 -8.61 -14.67
C GLY A 88 4.53 -7.51 -14.54
N TYR A 89 4.65 -6.86 -13.40
CA TYR A 89 5.61 -5.78 -13.16
C TYR A 89 7.03 -6.28 -12.91
N ILE A 90 7.15 -7.37 -12.17
CA ILE A 90 8.41 -7.91 -11.65
C ILE A 90 8.49 -9.39 -11.97
N ALA A 91 9.70 -9.93 -12.09
CA ALA A 91 9.96 -11.37 -12.15
C ALA A 91 11.08 -11.73 -11.18
N ALA A 92 10.95 -12.88 -10.51
CA ALA A 92 11.98 -13.44 -9.65
C ALA A 92 13.10 -14.07 -10.51
N THR A 93 14.36 -13.93 -10.07
CA THR A 93 15.55 -14.43 -10.75
C THR A 93 16.31 -15.50 -9.99
N LEU A 94 15.77 -15.99 -8.88
CA LEU A 94 16.33 -17.10 -8.08
C LEU A 94 15.36 -18.26 -8.00
N GLY A 95 15.90 -19.48 -8.04
CA GLY A 95 15.09 -20.69 -7.95
C GLY A 95 14.37 -20.85 -6.62
N SER A 96 14.99 -20.41 -5.52
CA SER A 96 14.41 -20.46 -4.17
C SER A 96 13.24 -19.50 -3.95
N THR A 97 13.14 -18.43 -4.77
CA THR A 97 12.11 -17.41 -4.68
C THR A 97 11.06 -17.48 -5.80
N ASN A 98 11.24 -18.40 -6.76
CA ASN A 98 10.38 -18.53 -7.93
C ASN A 98 9.18 -19.49 -7.75
N HIS A 99 8.94 -19.98 -6.54
CA HIS A 99 7.85 -20.95 -6.30
C HIS A 99 6.48 -20.37 -6.67
N ASN A 100 6.16 -19.20 -6.13
CA ASN A 100 4.89 -18.53 -6.41
C ASN A 100 4.79 -18.13 -7.90
N GLY A 101 5.90 -17.74 -8.54
CA GLY A 101 5.96 -17.46 -9.97
C GLY A 101 5.59 -18.66 -10.84
N GLN A 102 5.65 -19.87 -10.30
CA GLN A 102 5.22 -21.12 -10.96
C GLN A 102 3.88 -21.65 -10.41
N TYR A 103 3.14 -20.84 -9.63
CA TYR A 103 1.90 -21.22 -8.92
C TYR A 103 2.10 -22.35 -7.91
N ASN A 104 3.32 -22.53 -7.41
CA ASN A 104 3.63 -23.44 -6.31
C ASN A 104 3.74 -22.64 -5.02
N PHE A 105 2.59 -22.35 -4.42
CA PHE A 105 2.48 -21.43 -3.29
C PHE A 105 3.22 -21.93 -2.05
N GLN A 106 4.01 -21.04 -1.46
CA GLN A 106 4.61 -21.26 -0.16
C GLN A 106 3.64 -20.76 0.92
N GLU A 107 3.08 -21.68 1.69
CA GLU A 107 2.08 -21.39 2.73
C GLU A 107 2.56 -20.31 3.70
N GLN A 108 3.82 -20.38 4.14
CA GLN A 108 4.39 -19.40 5.05
C GLN A 108 4.38 -17.97 4.47
N TRP A 109 4.62 -17.82 3.16
CA TRP A 109 4.62 -16.50 2.54
C TRP A 109 3.20 -15.96 2.36
N VAL A 110 2.27 -16.82 2.00
CA VAL A 110 0.86 -16.45 1.89
C VAL A 110 0.31 -16.02 3.27
N ASN A 111 0.61 -16.79 4.31
CA ASN A 111 0.21 -16.44 5.68
C ASN A 111 0.84 -15.13 6.15
N ALA A 112 2.08 -14.85 5.79
CA ALA A 112 2.76 -13.60 6.16
C ALA A 112 2.02 -12.36 5.65
N THR A 113 1.47 -12.39 4.42
CA THR A 113 0.66 -11.29 3.88
C THR A 113 -0.53 -10.96 4.79
N PHE A 114 -1.22 -12.00 5.25
CA PHE A 114 -2.37 -11.87 6.15
C PHE A 114 -1.94 -11.38 7.54
N ASP A 115 -0.96 -12.05 8.14
CA ASP A 115 -0.50 -11.77 9.51
C ASP A 115 0.04 -10.34 9.67
N TYR A 116 0.81 -9.84 8.70
CA TYR A 116 1.34 -8.49 8.74
C TYR A 116 0.27 -7.41 8.64
N ALA A 117 -0.81 -7.65 7.90
CA ALA A 117 -1.93 -6.72 7.84
C ALA A 117 -2.69 -6.66 9.17
N TYR A 118 -2.97 -7.82 9.80
CA TYR A 118 -3.69 -7.84 11.06
C TYR A 118 -2.88 -7.29 12.22
N THR A 119 -1.60 -7.64 12.30
CA THR A 119 -0.70 -7.15 13.37
C THR A 119 -0.25 -5.71 13.16
N GLY A 120 -0.15 -5.26 11.92
CA GLY A 120 0.37 -3.95 11.57
C GLY A 120 -0.67 -2.88 11.25
N ILE A 121 -1.92 -3.27 10.95
CA ILE A 121 -3.00 -2.35 10.60
C ILE A 121 -4.20 -2.52 11.52
N MET A 122 -4.78 -3.73 11.61
CA MET A 122 -6.02 -3.92 12.37
C MET A 122 -5.84 -3.75 13.87
N ALA A 123 -4.80 -4.33 14.46
CA ALA A 123 -4.55 -4.23 15.90
C ALA A 123 -4.18 -2.79 16.34
N PRO A 124 -3.27 -2.06 15.63
CA PRO A 124 -3.03 -0.65 15.93
C PRO A 124 -4.28 0.23 15.73
N TRP A 125 -5.04 0.02 14.65
CA TRP A 125 -6.31 0.72 14.45
C TRP A 125 -7.27 0.53 15.63
N GLN A 126 -7.45 -0.70 16.11
CA GLN A 126 -8.32 -0.99 17.25
C GLN A 126 -7.87 -0.23 18.51
N SER A 127 -6.56 -0.10 18.72
CA SER A 127 -5.99 0.66 19.84
C SER A 127 -6.29 2.15 19.68
N ILE A 128 -6.12 2.72 18.47
CA ILE A 128 -6.48 4.13 18.20
C ILE A 128 -7.98 4.34 18.39
N HIS A 129 -8.82 3.49 17.81
CA HIS A 129 -10.28 3.58 17.88
C HIS A 129 -10.78 3.61 19.34
N LYS A 130 -10.22 2.73 20.18
CA LYS A 130 -10.54 2.71 21.62
C LYS A 130 -10.17 4.03 22.28
N ILE A 131 -8.94 4.50 22.11
CA ILE A 131 -8.46 5.76 22.75
C ILE A 131 -9.26 6.95 22.23
N ALA A 132 -9.46 7.04 20.91
CA ALA A 132 -10.19 8.13 20.29
C ALA A 132 -11.66 8.18 20.75
N THR A 133 -12.29 7.02 20.95
CA THR A 133 -13.65 6.93 21.49
C THR A 133 -13.68 7.41 22.97
N GLU A 134 -12.74 6.97 23.80
CA GLU A 134 -12.66 7.33 25.22
C GLU A 134 -12.34 8.83 25.43
N GLN A 135 -11.60 9.44 24.49
CA GLN A 135 -11.16 10.84 24.58
C GLN A 135 -11.98 11.79 23.69
N GLU A 136 -13.01 11.32 23.04
CA GLU A 136 -13.86 12.11 22.10
C GLU A 136 -13.06 12.79 20.99
N LEU A 137 -12.18 12.02 20.30
CA LEU A 137 -11.32 12.46 19.19
C LEU A 137 -11.78 11.84 17.85
N PRO A 138 -12.96 12.21 17.32
CA PRO A 138 -13.52 11.58 16.12
C PRO A 138 -12.66 11.77 14.87
N GLU A 139 -11.89 12.85 14.76
CA GLU A 139 -11.01 13.14 13.63
C GLU A 139 -9.81 12.19 13.59
N VAL A 140 -9.28 11.83 14.75
CA VAL A 140 -8.18 10.87 14.90
C VAL A 140 -8.64 9.47 14.49
N ASP A 141 -9.83 9.07 14.93
CA ASP A 141 -10.45 7.79 14.55
C ASP A 141 -10.73 7.72 13.04
N ALA A 142 -11.29 8.80 12.48
CA ALA A 142 -11.58 8.92 11.06
C ALA A 142 -10.31 8.79 10.21
N LEU A 143 -9.22 9.46 10.59
CA LEU A 143 -7.94 9.40 9.91
C LEU A 143 -7.36 7.98 9.94
N ALA A 144 -7.33 7.33 11.10
CA ALA A 144 -6.87 5.95 11.24
C ALA A 144 -7.75 4.96 10.46
N THR A 145 -9.05 5.20 10.39
CA THR A 145 -10.01 4.38 9.63
C THR A 145 -9.74 4.44 8.12
N ILE A 146 -9.38 5.61 7.57
CA ILE A 146 -8.97 5.71 6.16
C ILE A 146 -7.75 4.82 5.87
N VAL A 147 -6.73 4.85 6.73
CA VAL A 147 -5.53 4.01 6.57
C VAL A 147 -5.87 2.53 6.73
N LYS A 148 -6.78 2.18 7.66
CA LYS A 148 -7.29 0.81 7.79
C LYS A 148 -7.94 0.34 6.49
N VAL A 149 -8.83 1.12 5.90
CA VAL A 149 -9.51 0.75 4.64
C VAL A 149 -8.50 0.59 3.51
N GLU A 150 -7.52 1.52 3.37
CA GLU A 150 -6.47 1.42 2.35
C GLU A 150 -5.63 0.14 2.49
N GLY A 151 -5.25 -0.24 3.69
CA GLY A 151 -4.47 -1.47 3.88
C GLY A 151 -5.33 -2.74 3.73
N MET A 152 -6.54 -2.75 4.28
CA MET A 152 -7.34 -3.97 4.37
C MET A 152 -8.12 -4.30 3.08
N HIS A 153 -8.40 -3.32 2.19
CA HIS A 153 -8.98 -3.67 0.90
C HIS A 153 -8.02 -4.50 0.04
N ARG A 154 -6.70 -4.27 0.15
CA ARG A 154 -5.65 -5.07 -0.50
C ARG A 154 -5.69 -6.53 -0.02
N ILE A 155 -5.98 -6.74 1.27
CA ILE A 155 -6.11 -8.07 1.87
C ILE A 155 -7.42 -8.74 1.43
N ALA A 156 -8.54 -8.00 1.41
CA ALA A 156 -9.81 -8.50 0.91
C ALA A 156 -9.73 -8.87 -0.58
N ASP A 157 -9.06 -8.05 -1.38
CA ASP A 157 -8.83 -8.35 -2.79
C ASP A 157 -7.94 -9.59 -3.00
N THR A 158 -7.02 -9.86 -2.08
CA THR A 158 -6.13 -11.02 -2.15
C THR A 158 -6.82 -12.32 -1.72
N PHE A 159 -7.49 -12.31 -0.59
CA PHE A 159 -8.00 -13.53 0.07
C PHE A 159 -9.52 -13.74 -0.10
N GLY A 160 -10.27 -12.71 -0.48
CA GLY A 160 -11.73 -12.73 -0.49
C GLY A 160 -12.32 -12.49 0.90
N PRO A 161 -13.06 -13.44 1.50
CA PRO A 161 -13.58 -13.33 2.86
C PRO A 161 -12.45 -13.13 3.88
N ILE A 162 -12.61 -12.15 4.78
CA ILE A 162 -11.66 -11.84 5.87
C ILE A 162 -12.40 -11.46 7.15
N PRO A 163 -11.82 -11.63 8.35
CA PRO A 163 -12.36 -11.11 9.60
C PRO A 163 -12.24 -9.59 9.64
N TYR A 164 -13.32 -8.84 9.44
CA TYR A 164 -13.27 -7.39 9.34
C TYR A 164 -14.38 -6.65 10.10
N VAL A 165 -15.65 -7.03 9.88
CA VAL A 165 -16.82 -6.24 10.35
C VAL A 165 -16.87 -6.18 11.89
N ASP A 166 -16.70 -7.32 12.54
CA ASP A 166 -16.75 -7.47 13.99
C ASP A 166 -15.34 -7.74 14.58
N TYR A 167 -14.30 -7.19 13.97
CA TYR A 167 -12.93 -7.39 14.43
C TYR A 167 -12.75 -7.00 15.90
N GLY A 168 -12.09 -7.86 16.66
CA GLY A 168 -11.89 -7.72 18.11
C GLY A 168 -12.98 -8.37 18.96
N SER A 169 -14.20 -8.58 18.45
CA SER A 169 -15.26 -9.33 19.10
C SER A 169 -15.51 -10.69 18.47
N SER A 170 -15.17 -10.86 17.20
CA SER A 170 -15.29 -12.09 16.43
C SER A 170 -14.04 -12.34 15.58
N SER A 171 -13.70 -13.62 15.38
CA SER A 171 -12.67 -14.07 14.45
C SER A 171 -13.28 -14.80 13.24
N LEU A 172 -14.59 -14.69 13.03
CA LEU A 172 -15.26 -15.26 11.86
C LEU A 172 -14.90 -14.47 10.60
N TYR A 173 -14.85 -15.18 9.49
CA TYR A 173 -14.64 -14.58 8.17
C TYR A 173 -15.95 -13.98 7.66
N ASP A 174 -15.94 -12.70 7.36
CA ASP A 174 -17.06 -11.99 6.75
C ASP A 174 -17.06 -12.23 5.24
N ALA A 175 -18.24 -12.38 4.65
CA ALA A 175 -18.39 -12.45 3.21
C ALA A 175 -17.88 -11.16 2.55
N LEU A 176 -17.29 -11.27 1.36
CA LEU A 176 -16.59 -10.15 0.71
C LEU A 176 -17.52 -8.95 0.44
N ASP A 177 -18.79 -9.19 0.14
CA ASP A 177 -19.79 -8.14 -0.04
C ASP A 177 -20.07 -7.37 1.27
N LEU A 178 -20.08 -8.03 2.43
CA LEU A 178 -20.20 -7.38 3.73
C LEU A 178 -18.96 -6.54 4.03
N VAL A 179 -17.77 -7.06 3.74
CA VAL A 179 -16.51 -6.32 3.92
C VAL A 179 -16.49 -5.05 3.10
N TYR A 180 -16.85 -5.11 1.80
CA TYR A 180 -16.90 -3.94 0.93
C TYR A 180 -17.98 -2.92 1.34
N ASN A 181 -19.16 -3.39 1.76
CA ASN A 181 -20.17 -2.49 2.31
C ASN A 181 -19.64 -1.75 3.54
N LYS A 182 -18.88 -2.44 4.40
CA LYS A 182 -18.25 -1.82 5.58
C LYS A 182 -17.17 -0.81 5.20
N PHE A 183 -16.35 -1.09 4.18
CA PHE A 183 -15.39 -0.12 3.65
C PHE A 183 -16.10 1.18 3.21
N PHE A 184 -17.20 1.08 2.49
CA PHE A 184 -17.95 2.26 2.04
C PHE A 184 -18.57 3.02 3.21
N GLU A 185 -19.16 2.32 4.20
CA GLU A 185 -19.72 2.94 5.41
C GLU A 185 -18.63 3.71 6.18
N GLU A 186 -17.47 3.10 6.36
CA GLU A 186 -16.34 3.69 7.08
C GLU A 186 -15.75 4.89 6.35
N LEU A 187 -15.61 4.80 5.02
CA LEU A 187 -15.17 5.95 4.22
C LEU A 187 -16.22 7.07 4.21
N ASP A 188 -17.51 6.77 4.16
CA ASP A 188 -18.58 7.77 4.26
C ASP A 188 -18.43 8.58 5.54
N ASN A 189 -18.34 7.90 6.69
CA ASN A 189 -18.19 8.55 7.99
C ASN A 189 -16.87 9.33 8.11
N ALA A 190 -15.75 8.71 7.71
CA ALA A 190 -14.44 9.35 7.83
C ALA A 190 -14.33 10.62 6.96
N ILE A 191 -14.83 10.57 5.73
CA ILE A 191 -14.86 11.73 4.83
C ILE A 191 -15.75 12.84 5.40
N GLU A 192 -16.92 12.51 5.96
CA GLU A 192 -17.80 13.50 6.56
C GLU A 192 -17.13 14.19 7.77
N VAL A 193 -16.57 13.42 8.71
CA VAL A 193 -15.90 13.92 9.90
C VAL A 193 -14.73 14.83 9.53
N LEU A 194 -13.83 14.36 8.65
CA LEU A 194 -12.66 15.15 8.26
C LEU A 194 -13.02 16.35 7.38
N SER A 195 -14.05 16.27 6.54
CA SER A 195 -14.53 17.43 5.77
C SER A 195 -15.07 18.53 6.68
N ASN A 196 -15.81 18.15 7.73
CA ASN A 196 -16.31 19.10 8.73
C ASN A 196 -15.15 19.71 9.52
N TYR A 197 -14.13 18.93 9.84
CA TYR A 197 -12.93 19.40 10.53
C TYR A 197 -12.16 20.44 9.67
N VAL A 198 -11.95 20.17 8.39
CA VAL A 198 -11.32 21.12 7.45
C VAL A 198 -12.13 22.40 7.31
N ASN A 199 -13.46 22.30 7.16
CA ASN A 199 -14.34 23.46 7.05
C ASN A 199 -14.35 24.34 8.31
N GLY A 200 -14.12 23.75 9.48
CA GLY A 200 -14.07 24.45 10.77
C GLY A 200 -12.69 25.04 11.13
N ASN A 201 -11.63 24.61 10.44
CA ASN A 201 -10.24 24.94 10.81
C ASN A 201 -9.42 25.34 9.60
N VAL A 202 -8.96 26.59 9.56
CA VAL A 202 -8.03 27.06 8.50
C VAL A 202 -6.69 26.33 8.65
N ASP A 203 -6.14 25.82 7.53
CA ASP A 203 -4.90 25.03 7.52
C ASP A 203 -4.95 23.81 8.48
N ALA A 204 -6.09 23.10 8.45
CA ALA A 204 -6.35 21.96 9.32
C ALA A 204 -5.19 20.93 9.30
N LYS A 205 -4.57 20.72 10.43
CA LYS A 205 -3.50 19.74 10.65
C LYS A 205 -3.88 18.75 11.74
N LEU A 206 -3.54 17.48 11.50
CA LEU A 206 -3.81 16.40 12.44
C LEU A 206 -2.64 15.42 12.42
N MET A 207 -2.12 15.06 13.60
CA MET A 207 -1.02 14.09 13.76
C MET A 207 0.24 14.37 12.91
N SER A 208 0.60 15.65 12.70
CA SER A 208 1.66 16.06 11.77
C SER A 208 3.02 15.39 12.03
N ASP A 209 3.37 15.13 13.30
CA ASP A 209 4.64 14.51 13.68
C ASP A 209 4.70 13.00 13.40
N TYR A 210 3.54 12.39 13.12
CA TYR A 210 3.37 10.95 12.90
C TYR A 210 2.95 10.61 11.47
N ASP A 211 2.45 11.60 10.73
CA ASP A 211 1.97 11.44 9.36
C ASP A 211 3.12 11.60 8.35
N CYS A 212 3.68 10.48 7.93
CA CYS A 212 4.73 10.44 6.91
C CYS A 212 4.20 10.47 5.46
N VAL A 213 2.88 10.57 5.27
CA VAL A 213 2.25 10.65 3.95
C VAL A 213 1.98 12.10 3.55
N TYR A 214 1.20 12.81 4.35
CA TYR A 214 0.77 14.18 4.04
C TYR A 214 1.22 15.22 5.08
N GLY A 215 2.00 14.84 6.10
CA GLY A 215 2.47 15.75 7.14
C GLY A 215 1.32 16.39 7.91
N GLY A 216 0.25 15.65 8.11
CA GLY A 216 -0.94 16.05 8.83
C GLY A 216 -1.94 16.87 8.02
N ASP A 217 -1.77 17.03 6.71
CA ASP A 217 -2.66 17.79 5.84
C ASP A 217 -4.01 17.06 5.67
N VAL A 218 -5.03 17.52 6.41
CA VAL A 218 -6.32 16.83 6.47
C VAL A 218 -7.11 16.97 5.16
N GLU A 219 -6.97 18.07 4.41
CA GLU A 219 -7.62 18.21 3.11
C GLU A 219 -7.11 17.16 2.12
N LYS A 220 -5.81 16.91 2.10
CA LYS A 220 -5.24 15.85 1.26
C LYS A 220 -5.72 14.46 1.65
N TRP A 221 -5.89 14.21 2.95
CA TRP A 221 -6.50 12.96 3.43
C TRP A 221 -7.95 12.79 2.99
N VAL A 222 -8.74 13.88 2.97
CA VAL A 222 -10.11 13.84 2.42
C VAL A 222 -10.10 13.51 0.93
N LYS A 223 -9.23 14.16 0.13
CA LYS A 223 -9.07 13.86 -1.31
C LYS A 223 -8.63 12.41 -1.54
N PHE A 224 -7.68 11.93 -0.74
CA PHE A 224 -7.25 10.53 -0.79
C PHE A 224 -8.41 9.56 -0.50
N ALA A 225 -9.12 9.75 0.60
CA ALA A 225 -10.24 8.90 0.99
C ALA A 225 -11.36 8.89 -0.07
N ASN A 226 -11.62 10.04 -0.68
CA ASN A 226 -12.61 10.17 -1.74
C ASN A 226 -12.15 9.47 -3.04
N THR A 227 -10.87 9.54 -3.37
CA THR A 227 -10.28 8.80 -4.50
C THR A 227 -10.28 7.30 -4.24
N LEU A 228 -9.96 6.87 -3.01
CA LEU A 228 -10.06 5.48 -2.57
C LEU A 228 -11.51 4.95 -2.67
N ARG A 229 -12.51 5.74 -2.25
CA ARG A 229 -13.92 5.38 -2.46
C ARG A 229 -14.19 5.09 -3.94
N LEU A 230 -13.71 5.93 -4.85
CA LEU A 230 -13.90 5.73 -6.29
C LEU A 230 -13.16 4.48 -6.80
N ARG A 231 -11.92 4.20 -6.31
CA ARG A 231 -11.20 2.95 -6.60
C ARG A 231 -12.05 1.74 -6.21
N LEU A 232 -12.59 1.72 -4.99
CA LEU A 232 -13.43 0.62 -4.51
C LEU A 232 -14.76 0.53 -5.26
N ALA A 233 -15.37 1.64 -5.66
CA ALA A 233 -16.58 1.67 -6.50
C ALA A 233 -16.32 1.01 -7.86
N ILE A 234 -15.23 1.36 -8.54
CA ILE A 234 -14.80 0.73 -9.79
C ILE A 234 -14.52 -0.77 -9.55
N ARG A 235 -13.90 -1.14 -8.44
CA ARG A 235 -13.60 -2.54 -8.10
C ARG A 235 -14.84 -3.43 -8.06
N VAL A 236 -15.95 -2.95 -7.51
CA VAL A 236 -17.19 -3.72 -7.41
C VAL A 236 -18.12 -3.57 -8.63
N SER A 237 -17.71 -2.86 -9.68
CA SER A 237 -18.56 -2.48 -10.81
C SER A 237 -19.18 -3.67 -11.57
N TYR A 238 -18.51 -4.82 -11.60
CA TYR A 238 -19.07 -6.05 -12.19
C TYR A 238 -19.91 -6.86 -11.19
N ALA A 239 -19.51 -6.88 -9.93
CA ALA A 239 -20.20 -7.65 -8.89
C ALA A 239 -21.50 -6.98 -8.43
N ASN A 240 -21.50 -5.65 -8.30
CA ASN A 240 -22.65 -4.85 -7.88
C ASN A 240 -22.66 -3.49 -8.58
N PRO A 241 -23.11 -3.41 -9.85
CA PRO A 241 -23.11 -2.16 -10.62
C PRO A 241 -23.89 -1.02 -9.96
N THR A 242 -25.00 -1.33 -9.29
CA THR A 242 -25.82 -0.33 -8.61
C THR A 242 -25.11 0.31 -7.43
N LEU A 243 -24.45 -0.48 -6.60
CA LEU A 243 -23.62 0.01 -5.50
C LEU A 243 -22.45 0.83 -6.03
N ALA A 244 -21.79 0.33 -7.08
CA ALA A 244 -20.66 0.99 -7.72
C ALA A 244 -21.00 2.40 -8.19
N GLU A 245 -22.09 2.55 -8.96
CA GLU A 245 -22.56 3.86 -9.45
C GLU A 245 -22.95 4.80 -8.30
N ALA A 246 -23.64 4.27 -7.28
CA ALA A 246 -24.02 5.07 -6.12
C ALA A 246 -22.82 5.61 -5.34
N GLN A 247 -21.77 4.80 -5.16
CA GLN A 247 -20.55 5.22 -4.49
C GLN A 247 -19.71 6.18 -5.33
N ALA A 248 -19.64 5.96 -6.65
CA ALA A 248 -19.01 6.89 -7.58
C ALA A 248 -19.69 8.27 -7.56
N LYS A 249 -21.03 8.29 -7.55
CA LYS A 249 -21.80 9.54 -7.42
C LYS A 249 -21.47 10.29 -6.12
N LYS A 250 -21.43 9.60 -4.98
CA LYS A 250 -21.02 10.21 -3.70
C LYS A 250 -19.61 10.81 -3.78
N SER A 251 -18.68 10.16 -4.49
CA SER A 251 -17.33 10.69 -4.71
C SER A 251 -17.35 11.99 -5.51
N MET A 252 -18.24 12.10 -6.50
CA MET A 252 -18.40 13.33 -7.28
C MET A 252 -19.07 14.47 -6.51
N GLU A 253 -19.89 14.17 -5.51
CA GLU A 253 -20.56 15.17 -4.66
C GLU A 253 -19.64 15.76 -3.57
N ASN A 254 -18.45 15.17 -3.33
CA ASN A 254 -17.52 15.69 -2.33
C ASN A 254 -16.87 17.00 -2.81
N MET A 255 -16.97 18.06 -1.99
CA MET A 255 -16.50 19.39 -2.35
C MET A 255 -14.97 19.53 -2.47
N PHE A 256 -14.20 18.65 -1.84
CA PHE A 256 -12.73 18.65 -1.91
C PHE A 256 -12.21 17.93 -3.15
N GLY A 257 -13.06 17.15 -3.85
CA GLY A 257 -12.69 16.46 -5.07
C GLY A 257 -11.78 15.26 -4.85
N PHE A 258 -10.81 15.10 -5.74
CA PHE A 258 -9.93 13.93 -5.84
C PHE A 258 -8.47 14.35 -5.74
N ILE A 259 -7.57 13.35 -5.72
CA ILE A 259 -6.16 13.57 -6.00
C ILE A 259 -6.02 13.92 -7.49
N GLU A 260 -5.57 15.14 -7.82
CA GLU A 260 -5.50 15.63 -9.20
C GLU A 260 -4.13 16.20 -9.58
N SER A 261 -3.17 16.19 -8.66
CA SER A 261 -1.81 16.68 -8.90
C SER A 261 -0.74 15.80 -8.27
N LYS A 262 0.47 15.85 -8.81
CA LYS A 262 1.65 15.16 -8.26
C LYS A 262 1.89 15.51 -6.78
N ALA A 263 1.57 16.72 -6.34
CA ALA A 263 1.75 17.18 -4.97
C ALA A 263 0.71 16.62 -3.99
N GLU A 264 -0.37 16.03 -4.50
CA GLU A 264 -1.44 15.39 -3.72
C GLU A 264 -1.33 13.87 -3.70
N ARG A 265 -0.39 13.29 -4.45
CA ARG A 265 -0.12 11.85 -4.51
C ARG A 265 0.09 11.29 -3.11
N ALA A 266 -0.52 10.14 -2.81
CA ALA A 266 -0.31 9.46 -1.55
C ALA A 266 0.97 8.64 -1.61
N GLU A 267 1.97 9.02 -0.82
CA GLU A 267 3.28 8.37 -0.80
C GLU A 267 3.96 8.50 0.55
N LEU A 268 4.76 7.51 0.93
CA LEU A 268 5.61 7.59 2.10
C LEU A 268 6.81 8.50 1.79
N SER A 269 6.88 9.63 2.48
CA SER A 269 7.91 10.64 2.24
C SER A 269 9.21 10.34 2.98
N HIS A 270 10.33 10.30 2.25
CA HIS A 270 11.68 10.24 2.86
C HIS A 270 12.04 11.47 3.68
N ASN A 271 11.31 12.58 3.55
CA ASN A 271 11.55 13.79 4.35
C ASN A 271 11.08 13.64 5.81
N SER A 272 10.09 12.78 6.03
CA SER A 272 9.47 12.56 7.35
C SER A 272 9.73 11.16 7.91
N LEU A 273 10.31 10.26 7.10
CA LEU A 273 10.56 8.88 7.49
C LEU A 273 11.86 8.36 6.86
N GLU A 274 12.80 7.93 7.68
CA GLU A 274 14.01 7.26 7.20
C GLU A 274 13.73 5.78 6.96
N TYR A 275 13.83 5.36 5.70
CA TYR A 275 13.72 3.96 5.30
C TYR A 275 14.48 3.71 4.00
N HIS A 276 14.75 2.44 3.70
CA HIS A 276 15.25 2.01 2.40
C HIS A 276 14.10 1.49 1.56
N HIS A 277 14.06 1.89 0.28
CA HIS A 277 12.99 1.41 -0.60
C HIS A 277 13.08 -0.12 -0.77
N PRO A 278 12.02 -0.89 -0.42
CA PRO A 278 12.10 -2.35 -0.35
C PRO A 278 12.47 -3.01 -1.67
N LEU A 279 11.93 -2.53 -2.79
CA LEU A 279 12.30 -3.06 -4.11
C LEU A 279 13.77 -2.80 -4.48
N HIS A 280 14.37 -1.70 -3.99
CA HIS A 280 15.80 -1.49 -4.20
C HIS A 280 16.61 -2.56 -3.48
N GLU A 281 16.28 -2.84 -2.21
CA GLU A 281 16.99 -3.86 -1.44
C GLU A 281 16.90 -5.23 -2.10
N ILE A 282 15.74 -5.60 -2.65
CA ILE A 282 15.55 -6.88 -3.32
C ILE A 282 16.26 -6.90 -4.69
N ALA A 283 16.19 -5.82 -5.46
CA ALA A 283 16.74 -5.77 -6.82
C ALA A 283 18.27 -5.66 -6.88
N TYR A 284 18.89 -5.09 -5.84
CA TYR A 284 20.31 -4.78 -5.86
C TYR A 284 21.13 -5.46 -4.77
N ASN A 285 20.59 -5.58 -3.56
CA ASN A 285 21.37 -6.00 -2.39
C ASN A 285 21.11 -7.46 -2.00
N PHE A 286 19.85 -7.89 -1.99
CA PHE A 286 19.50 -9.24 -1.59
C PHE A 286 19.89 -10.25 -2.67
N ASN A 287 20.75 -11.24 -2.31
CA ASN A 287 21.22 -12.30 -3.20
C ASN A 287 21.78 -11.81 -4.55
N SER A 288 22.42 -10.65 -4.59
CA SER A 288 22.93 -10.01 -5.81
C SER A 288 21.83 -9.60 -6.80
N GLY A 289 20.65 -9.36 -6.31
CA GLY A 289 19.47 -8.98 -7.09
C GLY A 289 18.54 -10.16 -7.37
N ASP A 290 17.49 -10.28 -6.56
CA ASP A 290 16.53 -11.39 -6.62
C ASP A 290 15.32 -11.09 -7.51
N CYS A 291 15.19 -9.87 -8.00
CA CYS A 291 14.15 -9.51 -8.95
C CYS A 291 14.65 -8.63 -10.10
N ARG A 292 13.91 -8.64 -11.19
CA ARG A 292 14.13 -7.83 -12.39
C ARG A 292 12.78 -7.35 -12.93
N PRO A 293 12.77 -6.37 -13.85
CA PRO A 293 11.57 -5.99 -14.58
C PRO A 293 10.88 -7.18 -15.22
N GLY A 294 9.57 -7.24 -15.09
CA GLY A 294 8.77 -8.29 -15.75
C GLY A 294 8.75 -8.13 -17.27
N ALA A 295 8.76 -9.23 -17.99
CA ALA A 295 8.69 -9.23 -19.46
C ALA A 295 7.42 -8.50 -19.96
N THR A 296 6.30 -8.62 -19.26
CA THR A 296 5.04 -7.98 -19.65
C THR A 296 5.18 -6.47 -19.71
N ILE A 297 5.57 -5.82 -18.62
CA ILE A 297 5.64 -4.35 -18.59
C ILE A 297 6.70 -3.81 -19.55
N VAL A 298 7.85 -4.47 -19.66
CA VAL A 298 8.89 -4.04 -20.58
C VAL A 298 8.44 -4.14 -22.03
N ALA A 299 7.72 -5.21 -22.40
CA ALA A 299 7.21 -5.38 -23.76
C ALA A 299 6.12 -4.34 -24.12
N TYR A 300 5.26 -3.99 -23.15
CA TYR A 300 4.29 -2.91 -23.34
C TYR A 300 4.99 -1.57 -23.55
N LEU A 301 5.90 -1.19 -22.67
CA LEU A 301 6.59 0.12 -22.76
C LEU A 301 7.42 0.24 -24.03
N ASN A 302 8.17 -0.81 -24.41
CA ASN A 302 8.93 -0.83 -25.67
C ASN A 302 7.99 -0.75 -26.88
N GLY A 303 6.93 -1.57 -26.92
CA GLY A 303 6.04 -1.63 -28.07
C GLY A 303 5.19 -0.38 -28.29
N LEU A 304 4.82 0.30 -27.19
CA LEU A 304 4.08 1.56 -27.23
C LEU A 304 4.99 2.79 -27.39
N ASN A 305 6.29 2.62 -27.54
CA ASN A 305 7.29 3.71 -27.56
C ASN A 305 7.17 4.63 -26.34
N ASP A 306 6.96 4.06 -25.18
CA ASP A 306 6.65 4.78 -23.96
C ASP A 306 7.91 5.26 -23.23
N SER A 307 8.13 6.57 -23.21
CA SER A 307 9.32 7.16 -22.62
C SER A 307 9.41 7.01 -21.09
N ARG A 308 8.32 6.64 -20.40
CA ARG A 308 8.32 6.31 -18.96
C ARG A 308 9.20 5.12 -18.63
N ILE A 309 9.55 4.30 -19.63
CA ILE A 309 10.43 3.13 -19.47
C ILE A 309 11.76 3.49 -18.80
N SER A 310 12.35 4.63 -19.15
CA SER A 310 13.62 5.09 -18.58
C SER A 310 13.48 5.61 -17.13
N SER A 311 12.28 5.97 -16.73
CA SER A 311 11.98 6.34 -15.33
C SER A 311 11.80 5.10 -14.46
N TYR A 312 11.28 4.02 -15.01
CA TYR A 312 11.01 2.78 -14.29
C TYR A 312 12.21 1.83 -14.24
N PHE A 313 13.02 1.80 -15.32
CA PHE A 313 14.08 0.80 -15.48
C PHE A 313 15.40 1.44 -15.94
N THR A 314 16.50 0.76 -15.62
CA THR A 314 17.80 1.04 -16.20
C THR A 314 17.99 0.18 -17.45
N ALA A 315 18.61 0.73 -18.49
CA ALA A 315 18.92 -0.06 -19.69
C ALA A 315 19.94 -1.18 -19.40
N ALA A 316 19.90 -2.24 -20.19
CA ALA A 316 20.90 -3.28 -20.19
C ALA A 316 22.22 -2.82 -20.86
N ASP A 317 23.25 -3.69 -20.91
CA ASP A 317 24.58 -3.37 -21.48
C ASP A 317 24.55 -2.99 -22.98
N ASP A 318 23.54 -3.44 -23.71
CA ASP A 318 23.33 -3.10 -25.13
C ASP A 318 22.59 -1.77 -25.34
N GLY A 319 22.17 -1.12 -24.26
CA GLY A 319 21.43 0.14 -24.28
C GLY A 319 19.93 -0.02 -24.42
N GLU A 320 19.42 -1.24 -24.52
CA GLU A 320 18.00 -1.57 -24.69
C GLU A 320 17.37 -1.99 -23.35
N TYR A 321 16.04 -2.14 -23.33
CA TYR A 321 15.30 -2.58 -22.14
C TYR A 321 14.83 -4.02 -22.30
N HIS A 322 15.28 -4.89 -21.40
CA HIS A 322 14.97 -6.30 -21.38
C HIS A 322 14.36 -6.73 -20.06
N GLY A 323 13.22 -7.41 -20.14
CA GLY A 323 12.52 -7.97 -18.97
C GLY A 323 12.74 -9.48 -18.82
N VAL A 324 12.25 -10.00 -17.70
CA VAL A 324 12.29 -11.43 -17.39
C VAL A 324 10.87 -11.99 -17.37
N ARG A 325 10.67 -13.14 -18.00
CA ARG A 325 9.38 -13.84 -17.98
C ARG A 325 9.15 -14.52 -16.63
N ILE A 326 7.92 -14.45 -16.11
CA ILE A 326 7.55 -15.12 -14.88
C ILE A 326 7.62 -16.64 -15.06
N GLY A 327 8.12 -17.34 -14.05
CA GLY A 327 8.11 -18.81 -14.00
C GLY A 327 9.21 -19.47 -14.80
N ILE A 328 10.27 -18.76 -15.23
CA ILE A 328 11.45 -19.35 -15.88
C ILE A 328 12.02 -20.50 -15.06
N THR A 329 12.60 -21.49 -15.74
CA THR A 329 13.12 -22.70 -15.09
C THR A 329 14.37 -22.42 -14.25
N THR A 330 14.51 -23.12 -13.14
CA THR A 330 15.59 -22.95 -12.15
C THR A 330 17.00 -23.07 -12.76
N SER A 331 17.18 -23.89 -13.78
CA SER A 331 18.47 -24.09 -14.46
C SER A 331 18.97 -22.86 -15.23
N ASN A 332 18.07 -21.95 -15.59
CA ASN A 332 18.38 -20.78 -16.39
C ASN A 332 18.38 -19.45 -15.63
N MET A 333 17.89 -19.45 -14.39
CA MET A 333 17.60 -18.20 -13.65
C MET A 333 18.84 -17.34 -13.43
N SER A 334 19.99 -17.92 -13.12
CA SER A 334 21.24 -17.16 -12.91
C SER A 334 21.69 -16.36 -14.16
N ASN A 335 21.26 -16.75 -15.35
CA ASN A 335 21.56 -16.01 -16.58
C ASN A 335 20.81 -14.67 -16.67
N TYR A 336 19.72 -14.52 -15.90
CA TYR A 336 18.88 -13.33 -15.87
C TYR A 336 19.25 -12.33 -14.74
N GLN A 337 20.31 -12.62 -13.97
CA GLN A 337 20.79 -11.72 -12.91
C GLN A 337 21.80 -10.68 -13.38
N GLY A 338 22.45 -10.91 -14.52
CA GLY A 338 23.50 -10.03 -15.06
C GLY A 338 22.99 -8.82 -15.82
N ASN A 339 23.91 -8.02 -16.33
CA ASN A 339 23.66 -6.75 -17.03
C ASN A 339 23.02 -6.92 -18.44
N LYS A 340 22.77 -8.14 -18.88
CA LYS A 340 21.99 -8.42 -20.10
C LYS A 340 20.50 -8.14 -19.93
N ILE A 341 20.06 -7.99 -18.69
CA ILE A 341 18.68 -7.69 -18.31
C ILE A 341 18.66 -6.33 -17.63
N SER A 342 17.61 -5.57 -17.87
CA SER A 342 17.35 -4.30 -17.17
C SER A 342 17.20 -4.49 -15.67
N ASN A 343 17.44 -3.44 -14.90
CA ASN A 343 17.13 -3.43 -13.48
C ASN A 343 16.12 -2.33 -13.15
N LEU A 344 15.61 -2.31 -11.93
CA LEU A 344 14.67 -1.30 -11.48
C LEU A 344 15.41 0.05 -11.31
N ASN A 345 14.86 1.13 -11.83
CA ASN A 345 15.41 2.47 -11.62
C ASN A 345 14.85 3.08 -10.32
N ILE A 346 15.20 2.48 -9.21
CA ILE A 346 14.74 2.87 -7.87
C ILE A 346 15.94 3.30 -7.04
N ASN A 347 15.91 4.53 -6.54
CA ASN A 347 16.92 5.00 -5.60
C ASN A 347 16.54 4.58 -4.18
N ARG A 348 17.51 4.02 -3.46
CA ARG A 348 17.35 3.46 -2.12
C ARG A 348 16.75 4.43 -1.10
N ALA A 349 17.14 5.69 -1.15
CA ALA A 349 16.86 6.69 -0.12
C ALA A 349 16.07 7.91 -0.62
N SER A 350 15.59 7.90 -1.86
CA SER A 350 14.88 9.06 -2.41
C SER A 350 13.67 8.72 -3.29
N THR A 351 13.56 7.48 -3.77
CA THR A 351 12.33 7.04 -4.45
C THR A 351 11.27 6.76 -3.40
N PRO A 352 10.12 7.45 -3.41
CA PRO A 352 9.07 7.21 -2.43
C PRO A 352 8.30 5.92 -2.72
N VAL A 353 7.72 5.32 -1.69
CA VAL A 353 6.74 4.25 -1.83
C VAL A 353 5.37 4.88 -2.02
N VAL A 354 4.77 4.68 -3.19
CA VAL A 354 3.50 5.28 -3.60
C VAL A 354 2.35 4.33 -3.31
N TRP A 355 1.25 4.84 -2.73
CA TRP A 355 0.00 4.10 -2.50
C TRP A 355 -1.05 4.40 -3.57
N MET A 356 -1.08 5.66 -4.03
CA MET A 356 -2.04 6.11 -5.04
C MET A 356 -1.46 7.29 -5.82
N THR A 357 -1.43 7.15 -7.14
CA THR A 357 -0.97 8.20 -8.06
C THR A 357 -2.11 9.18 -8.39
N ALA A 358 -1.76 10.41 -8.76
CA ALA A 358 -2.76 11.34 -9.29
C ALA A 358 -3.28 10.88 -10.68
N ALA A 359 -2.43 10.21 -11.46
CA ALA A 359 -2.83 9.63 -12.74
C ALA A 359 -3.95 8.59 -12.57
N GLU A 360 -3.91 7.78 -11.52
CA GLU A 360 -4.95 6.79 -11.26
C GLU A 360 -6.33 7.42 -11.08
N SER A 361 -6.42 8.54 -10.36
CA SER A 361 -7.67 9.26 -10.15
C SER A 361 -8.36 9.60 -11.48
N PHE A 362 -7.61 10.04 -12.48
CA PHE A 362 -8.14 10.31 -13.81
C PHE A 362 -8.57 9.04 -14.53
N PHE A 363 -7.84 7.94 -14.43
CA PHE A 363 -8.23 6.66 -15.06
C PHE A 363 -9.47 6.04 -14.42
N LEU A 364 -9.65 6.19 -13.10
CA LEU A 364 -10.89 5.78 -12.41
C LEU A 364 -12.09 6.57 -12.93
N ARG A 365 -11.93 7.88 -13.12
CA ARG A 365 -12.97 8.74 -13.72
C ARG A 365 -13.20 8.42 -15.20
N ALA A 366 -12.15 8.08 -15.96
CA ALA A 366 -12.28 7.65 -17.34
C ALA A 366 -13.12 6.38 -17.46
N GLU A 367 -12.88 5.39 -16.61
CA GLU A 367 -13.69 4.16 -16.60
C GLU A 367 -15.13 4.45 -16.14
N GLY A 368 -15.33 5.25 -15.09
CA GLY A 368 -16.66 5.65 -14.66
C GLY A 368 -17.46 6.33 -15.78
N ALA A 369 -16.85 7.27 -16.49
CA ALA A 369 -17.47 7.94 -17.64
C ALA A 369 -17.74 6.96 -18.80
N LEU A 370 -16.83 6.00 -19.06
CA LEU A 370 -17.04 4.95 -20.07
C LEU A 370 -18.24 4.05 -19.71
N ARG A 371 -18.49 3.82 -18.40
CA ARG A 371 -19.66 3.09 -17.90
C ARG A 371 -20.97 3.90 -17.93
N GLY A 372 -20.89 5.17 -18.32
CA GLY A 372 -22.05 6.08 -18.39
C GLY A 372 -22.35 6.81 -17.08
N TRP A 373 -21.44 6.76 -16.10
CA TRP A 373 -21.58 7.52 -14.86
C TRP A 373 -21.19 9.00 -15.08
N ASP A 374 -21.87 9.89 -14.38
CA ASP A 374 -21.52 11.32 -14.41
C ASP A 374 -20.24 11.59 -13.60
N MET A 375 -19.12 11.62 -14.30
CA MET A 375 -17.80 11.90 -13.72
C MET A 375 -17.31 13.35 -13.95
N GLY A 376 -18.18 14.22 -14.46
CA GLY A 376 -17.82 15.62 -14.75
C GLY A 376 -17.01 15.83 -16.04
N GLY A 377 -16.93 14.80 -16.90
CA GLY A 377 -16.22 14.83 -18.17
C GLY A 377 -16.37 13.56 -18.98
N THR A 378 -15.69 13.46 -20.11
CA THR A 378 -15.74 12.29 -20.99
C THR A 378 -14.65 11.28 -20.65
N ALA A 379 -14.86 9.99 -21.00
CA ALA A 379 -13.84 8.94 -20.86
C ALA A 379 -12.52 9.35 -21.55
N LYS A 380 -12.59 9.90 -22.76
CA LYS A 380 -11.44 10.41 -23.51
C LYS A 380 -10.70 11.49 -22.74
N SER A 381 -11.42 12.51 -22.26
CA SER A 381 -10.77 13.65 -21.59
C SER A 381 -10.05 13.22 -20.32
N PHE A 382 -10.61 12.30 -19.54
CA PHE A 382 -9.95 11.76 -18.34
C PHE A 382 -8.82 10.79 -18.67
N TYR A 383 -8.96 9.97 -19.70
CA TYR A 383 -7.88 9.12 -20.20
C TYR A 383 -6.65 9.94 -20.57
N GLU A 384 -6.83 10.98 -21.41
CA GLU A 384 -5.73 11.85 -21.83
C GLU A 384 -5.11 12.61 -20.65
N GLN A 385 -5.90 13.08 -19.69
CA GLN A 385 -5.40 13.69 -18.46
C GLN A 385 -4.61 12.71 -17.60
N GLY A 386 -5.08 11.46 -17.45
CA GLY A 386 -4.39 10.41 -16.72
C GLY A 386 -3.02 10.07 -17.33
N VAL A 387 -2.95 9.96 -18.67
CA VAL A 387 -1.67 9.75 -19.36
C VAL A 387 -0.73 10.95 -19.14
N ARG A 388 -1.19 12.19 -19.32
CA ARG A 388 -0.38 13.40 -19.08
C ARG A 388 0.13 13.46 -17.65
N MET A 389 -0.73 13.19 -16.68
CA MET A 389 -0.35 13.17 -15.27
C MET A 389 0.70 12.07 -14.99
N SER A 390 0.54 10.89 -15.54
CA SER A 390 1.52 9.82 -15.38
C SER A 390 2.90 10.18 -15.97
N PHE A 391 2.93 10.87 -17.13
CA PHE A 391 4.19 11.38 -17.69
C PHE A 391 4.82 12.45 -16.78
N GLU A 392 4.01 13.37 -16.23
CA GLU A 392 4.46 14.41 -15.28
C GLU A 392 5.01 13.79 -13.99
N GLU A 393 4.29 12.83 -13.39
CA GLU A 393 4.71 12.15 -12.16
C GLU A 393 6.07 11.44 -12.33
N ASN A 394 6.32 10.91 -13.52
CA ASN A 394 7.54 10.18 -13.88
C ASN A 394 8.60 11.05 -14.55
N ASN A 395 8.39 12.37 -14.70
CA ASN A 395 9.27 13.28 -15.42
C ASN A 395 9.60 12.81 -16.85
N ALA A 396 8.68 12.13 -17.51
CA ALA A 396 8.82 11.61 -18.87
C ALA A 396 8.43 12.69 -19.90
N ALA A 397 9.08 12.68 -21.05
CA ALA A 397 8.83 13.64 -22.14
C ALA A 397 8.02 13.02 -23.28
N GLY A 398 7.48 13.84 -24.19
CA GLY A 398 6.87 13.39 -25.43
C GLY A 398 5.42 12.91 -25.30
N VAL A 399 4.69 13.36 -24.27
CA VAL A 399 3.30 12.93 -24.03
C VAL A 399 2.34 13.28 -25.16
N ASP A 400 2.54 14.41 -25.88
CA ASP A 400 1.68 14.81 -27.00
C ASP A 400 1.84 13.87 -28.19
N ASP A 401 3.08 13.50 -28.53
CA ASP A 401 3.37 12.53 -29.59
C ASP A 401 2.83 11.13 -29.21
N TYR A 402 2.98 10.75 -27.95
CA TYR A 402 2.44 9.50 -27.42
C TYR A 402 0.92 9.44 -27.53
N LEU A 403 0.20 10.47 -27.13
CA LEU A 403 -1.26 10.56 -27.23
C LEU A 403 -1.77 10.65 -28.69
N ALA A 404 -0.92 11.03 -29.62
CA ALA A 404 -1.24 11.06 -31.06
C ALA A 404 -0.91 9.75 -31.79
N ASP A 405 -0.29 8.77 -31.12
CA ASP A 405 0.15 7.52 -31.75
C ASP A 405 -1.00 6.51 -31.87
N HIS A 406 -1.52 6.35 -33.06
CA HIS A 406 -2.55 5.36 -33.45
C HIS A 406 -2.00 4.04 -33.94
N THR A 407 -0.67 3.83 -33.94
CA THR A 407 0.00 2.74 -34.66
C THR A 407 0.76 1.78 -33.76
N SER A 408 1.41 2.30 -32.73
CA SER A 408 2.18 1.49 -31.78
C SER A 408 1.27 0.61 -30.95
N THR A 409 1.66 -0.64 -30.81
CA THR A 409 0.94 -1.65 -30.02
C THR A 409 1.91 -2.39 -29.12
N PRO A 410 1.47 -3.13 -28.09
CA PRO A 410 2.37 -3.95 -27.28
C PRO A 410 3.32 -4.76 -28.12
N GLY A 411 4.62 -4.62 -27.87
CA GLY A 411 5.66 -5.29 -28.64
C GLY A 411 5.72 -6.79 -28.33
N ALA A 412 6.16 -7.60 -29.29
CA ALA A 412 6.49 -8.97 -28.98
C ALA A 412 7.65 -9.01 -27.97
N PHE A 413 7.52 -9.84 -26.94
CA PHE A 413 8.63 -10.12 -26.05
C PHE A 413 9.61 -11.09 -26.72
N ALA A 414 10.84 -10.66 -26.91
CA ALA A 414 11.95 -11.49 -27.32
C ALA A 414 12.85 -11.75 -26.12
N ASP A 415 13.00 -13.00 -25.72
CA ASP A 415 13.89 -13.40 -24.65
C ASP A 415 15.35 -13.32 -25.13
N ASN A 416 16.09 -12.32 -24.68
CA ASN A 416 17.48 -12.09 -25.08
C ASN A 416 18.50 -13.02 -24.40
N VAL A 417 18.07 -13.82 -23.44
CA VAL A 417 18.91 -14.76 -22.68
C VAL A 417 18.55 -16.21 -22.96
N GLY A 418 17.27 -16.50 -23.13
CA GLY A 418 16.71 -17.83 -23.38
C GLY A 418 15.94 -17.91 -24.70
N SER A 419 14.80 -18.59 -24.66
CA SER A 419 13.95 -18.83 -25.84
C SER A 419 12.46 -18.68 -25.56
N ASP A 420 12.11 -18.09 -24.39
CA ASP A 420 10.74 -18.01 -23.89
C ASP A 420 9.99 -16.80 -24.47
N ASN A 421 10.02 -16.63 -25.80
CA ASN A 421 9.37 -15.53 -26.51
C ASN A 421 7.85 -15.54 -26.36
N TYR A 422 7.24 -14.36 -26.54
CA TYR A 422 5.78 -14.21 -26.52
C TYR A 422 5.33 -13.11 -27.48
N THR A 423 4.18 -13.31 -28.12
CA THR A 423 3.55 -12.31 -28.99
C THR A 423 2.16 -12.02 -28.47
N PHE A 424 1.90 -10.74 -28.16
CA PHE A 424 0.61 -10.27 -27.67
C PHE A 424 -0.47 -10.31 -28.75
N SER A 425 -1.68 -10.62 -28.33
CA SER A 425 -2.89 -10.48 -29.15
C SER A 425 -3.47 -9.06 -29.09
N SER A 426 -3.19 -8.35 -28.01
CA SER A 426 -3.61 -6.96 -27.78
C SER A 426 -3.17 -6.05 -28.94
N ARG A 427 -4.08 -5.14 -29.33
CA ARG A 427 -3.85 -4.12 -30.35
C ARG A 427 -4.10 -2.72 -29.81
N VAL A 428 -4.08 -2.57 -28.49
CA VAL A 428 -4.26 -1.28 -27.83
C VAL A 428 -3.15 -0.31 -28.28
N THR A 429 -3.58 0.92 -28.58
CA THR A 429 -2.68 2.01 -28.96
C THR A 429 -2.72 3.12 -27.94
N PRO A 430 -1.67 3.99 -27.82
CA PRO A 430 -1.69 5.14 -26.92
C PRO A 430 -2.81 6.13 -27.23
N ALA A 431 -3.07 6.40 -28.51
CA ALA A 431 -4.12 7.32 -28.91
C ALA A 431 -5.53 6.78 -28.60
N TRP A 432 -6.40 7.66 -28.13
CA TRP A 432 -7.80 7.32 -27.94
C TRP A 432 -8.50 7.09 -29.28
N ASP A 433 -9.39 6.10 -29.33
CA ASP A 433 -10.22 5.81 -30.49
C ASP A 433 -11.70 5.96 -30.12
N ASP A 434 -12.32 7.02 -30.61
CA ASP A 434 -13.73 7.33 -30.38
C ASP A 434 -14.68 6.31 -31.07
N ASN A 435 -14.20 5.56 -32.07
CA ASN A 435 -14.97 4.55 -32.80
C ASN A 435 -14.83 3.13 -32.23
N ALA A 436 -13.90 2.94 -31.27
CA ALA A 436 -13.73 1.65 -30.62
C ALA A 436 -14.93 1.29 -29.73
N GLY A 437 -15.26 0.00 -29.64
CA GLY A 437 -16.27 -0.48 -28.71
C GLY A 437 -15.81 -0.39 -27.24
N PHE A 438 -16.76 -0.57 -26.32
CA PHE A 438 -16.56 -0.48 -24.87
C PHE A 438 -15.31 -1.26 -24.39
N GLU A 439 -15.19 -2.53 -24.78
CA GLU A 439 -14.06 -3.38 -24.34
C GLU A 439 -12.71 -2.86 -24.79
N ALA A 440 -12.57 -2.36 -26.03
CA ALA A 440 -11.32 -1.82 -26.52
C ALA A 440 -10.96 -0.48 -25.89
N GLN A 441 -11.96 0.32 -25.52
CA GLN A 441 -11.76 1.56 -24.76
C GLN A 441 -11.40 1.24 -23.31
N LEU A 442 -12.03 0.23 -22.69
CA LEU A 442 -11.71 -0.25 -21.35
C LEU A 442 -10.27 -0.80 -21.29
N GLU A 443 -9.89 -1.66 -22.25
CA GLU A 443 -8.52 -2.18 -22.36
C GLU A 443 -7.51 -1.03 -22.37
N ARG A 444 -7.78 0.03 -23.14
CA ARG A 444 -6.90 1.20 -23.25
C ARG A 444 -6.76 1.93 -21.91
N ILE A 445 -7.87 2.18 -21.22
CA ILE A 445 -7.89 2.83 -19.90
C ILE A 445 -7.12 1.98 -18.89
N ILE A 446 -7.42 0.69 -18.80
CA ILE A 446 -6.80 -0.21 -17.81
C ILE A 446 -5.31 -0.40 -18.10
N THR A 447 -4.91 -0.52 -19.37
CA THR A 447 -3.49 -0.61 -19.74
C THR A 447 -2.72 0.62 -19.27
N GLN A 448 -3.23 1.81 -19.49
CA GLN A 448 -2.56 3.04 -19.07
C GLN A 448 -2.60 3.25 -17.54
N LYS A 449 -3.70 2.88 -16.88
CA LYS A 449 -3.78 2.83 -15.42
C LYS A 449 -2.73 1.88 -14.85
N TRP A 450 -2.63 0.67 -15.41
CA TRP A 450 -1.64 -0.33 -15.00
C TRP A 450 -0.20 0.18 -15.18
N ILE A 451 0.14 0.81 -16.31
CA ILE A 451 1.45 1.42 -16.50
C ILE A 451 1.70 2.52 -15.45
N ALA A 452 0.71 3.39 -15.19
CA ALA A 452 0.84 4.50 -14.26
C ALA A 452 0.99 4.04 -12.79
N ASN A 453 0.40 2.91 -12.43
CA ASN A 453 0.43 2.37 -11.07
C ASN A 453 1.67 1.51 -10.77
N TYR A 454 2.59 1.34 -11.74
CA TYR A 454 3.86 0.67 -11.44
C TYR A 454 4.59 1.38 -10.28
N PRO A 455 5.08 0.68 -9.25
CA PRO A 455 5.13 -0.78 -9.05
C PRO A 455 4.06 -1.35 -8.09
N ASP A 456 2.87 -0.77 -7.96
CA ASP A 456 1.81 -1.28 -7.07
C ASP A 456 1.22 -2.61 -7.60
N GLY A 457 1.91 -3.71 -7.27
CA GLY A 457 1.52 -5.06 -7.70
C GLY A 457 0.12 -5.48 -7.26
N PRO A 458 -0.30 -5.27 -6.00
CA PRO A 458 -1.64 -5.59 -5.53
C PRO A 458 -2.75 -4.94 -6.37
N GLU A 459 -2.63 -3.64 -6.68
CA GLU A 459 -3.59 -2.94 -7.53
C GLU A 459 -3.56 -3.45 -8.97
N GLY A 460 -2.37 -3.60 -9.57
CA GLY A 460 -2.21 -4.09 -10.93
C GLY A 460 -2.79 -5.51 -11.13
N TRP A 461 -2.57 -6.40 -10.16
CA TRP A 461 -3.11 -7.76 -10.21
C TRP A 461 -4.63 -7.80 -9.97
N SER A 462 -5.16 -6.95 -9.09
CA SER A 462 -6.58 -6.85 -8.84
C SER A 462 -7.35 -6.34 -10.06
N GLU A 463 -6.81 -5.37 -10.78
CA GLU A 463 -7.38 -4.87 -12.04
C GLU A 463 -7.35 -5.93 -13.14
N TYR A 464 -6.25 -6.67 -13.28
CA TYR A 464 -6.16 -7.78 -14.22
C TYR A 464 -7.23 -8.86 -13.93
N ARG A 465 -7.41 -9.27 -12.67
CA ARG A 465 -8.44 -10.25 -12.30
C ARG A 465 -9.86 -9.73 -12.52
N ARG A 466 -10.07 -8.44 -12.37
CA ARG A 466 -11.38 -7.80 -12.58
C ARG A 466 -11.76 -7.69 -14.05
N THR A 467 -10.80 -7.35 -14.93
CA THR A 467 -11.06 -6.95 -16.31
C THR A 467 -10.47 -7.88 -17.37
N GLY A 468 -9.45 -8.66 -17.02
CA GLY A 468 -8.62 -9.38 -17.98
C GLY A 468 -7.54 -8.53 -18.65
N TYR A 469 -7.43 -7.25 -18.29
CA TYR A 469 -6.48 -6.29 -18.88
C TYR A 469 -5.43 -5.80 -17.87
N PRO A 470 -4.21 -5.45 -18.37
CA PRO A 470 -3.70 -5.72 -19.71
C PRO A 470 -3.47 -7.21 -19.96
N GLU A 471 -3.27 -7.61 -21.21
CA GLU A 471 -2.83 -8.98 -21.52
C GLU A 471 -1.47 -9.25 -20.88
N VAL A 472 -1.40 -10.22 -19.98
CA VAL A 472 -0.17 -10.59 -19.24
C VAL A 472 0.47 -11.81 -19.92
N ILE A 473 1.80 -11.80 -20.06
CA ILE A 473 2.52 -12.96 -20.58
C ILE A 473 2.31 -14.16 -19.66
N PRO A 474 1.81 -15.30 -20.16
CA PRO A 474 1.57 -16.48 -19.34
C PRO A 474 2.86 -17.00 -18.71
N VAL A 475 2.74 -17.58 -17.52
CA VAL A 475 3.85 -18.25 -16.84
C VAL A 475 4.44 -19.36 -17.73
N VAL A 476 5.78 -19.47 -17.76
CA VAL A 476 6.46 -20.60 -18.41
C VAL A 476 6.14 -21.90 -17.65
N ARG A 477 5.76 -22.94 -18.36
CA ARG A 477 5.46 -24.25 -17.78
C ARG A 477 6.45 -25.30 -18.26
#